data_9a827171589cf71e5e8e7feffcbed241
#
_entry.id   9a827171589cf71e5e8e7feffcbed241
#
_cell.length_a   1.000
_cell.length_b   1.000
_cell.length_c   1.000
_cell.angle_alpha   90.00
_cell.angle_beta   90.00
_cell.angle_gamma   90.00
#
_symmetry.space_group_name_H-M   'P 1'
#
loop_
_entity.id
_entity.type
_entity.pdbx_description
1 polymer ?
#
loop_
_entity_poly.entity_id
_entity_poly.type
_entity_poly.pdbx_seq_one_letter_code
_entity_poly.pdbx_strand_id
1 'polypeptide(L)'
;QGEFTSFLQDDFVGGIDAEVQRHGLMRAQLMSRTMSFLRANDLVWGPAIRSYMMGETPPAFDLLFWNGDSTNLPGRMAMQYLRGLCQKNAFAEEGFDLLGHRLHLSDVTVPLCSVACEGDHIAPWKDCWRGVAQMGSKDKTFILSQSGHVAGIVNPPTRQKYGHYLSDHGFGGTHQDWKDAAAFQQSSWWPTWGAWLAERAGPMVPARDPGAGLDPAPGRYVHERAG
;
A
#
# COMPACT_ATOMS: atom_id res chain seq x y z
N GLN A 1 -3.39 -12.86 8.57
CA GLN A 1 -2.93 -13.39 7.28
C GLN A 1 -4.11 -13.22 6.33
N GLY A 2 -4.00 -12.29 5.40
CA GLY A 2 -5.08 -11.92 4.48
C GLY A 2 -5.24 -12.90 3.32
N GLU A 3 -5.92 -12.47 2.27
CA GLU A 3 -6.22 -13.25 1.06
C GLU A 3 -4.95 -13.74 0.31
N PHE A 4 -3.78 -13.18 0.63
CA PHE A 4 -2.50 -13.53 0.02
C PHE A 4 -1.89 -14.85 0.47
N THR A 5 -2.42 -15.50 1.51
CA THR A 5 -1.82 -16.72 2.10
C THR A 5 -1.56 -17.83 1.07
N SER A 6 -2.49 -18.02 0.12
CA SER A 6 -2.34 -19.03 -0.94
C SER A 6 -1.15 -18.74 -1.87
N PHE A 7 -0.79 -17.48 -2.07
CA PHE A 7 0.32 -17.05 -2.92
C PHE A 7 1.67 -17.05 -2.19
N LEU A 8 1.65 -17.33 -0.89
CA LEU A 8 2.86 -17.42 -0.06
C LEU A 8 3.27 -18.86 0.24
N GLN A 9 2.60 -19.84 -0.35
CA GLN A 9 2.98 -21.26 -0.24
C GLN A 9 4.34 -21.49 -0.90
N ASP A 10 5.14 -22.42 -0.36
CA ASP A 10 6.48 -22.71 -0.85
C ASP A 10 6.52 -23.10 -2.32
N ASP A 11 5.56 -23.89 -2.78
CA ASP A 11 5.46 -24.31 -4.19
C ASP A 11 5.23 -23.11 -5.12
N PHE A 12 4.37 -22.18 -4.71
CA PHE A 12 4.09 -20.98 -5.51
C PHE A 12 5.29 -20.04 -5.56
N VAL A 13 5.90 -19.77 -4.40
CA VAL A 13 7.13 -18.94 -4.31
C VAL A 13 8.30 -19.62 -5.00
N GLY A 14 8.40 -20.95 -4.95
CA GLY A 14 9.38 -21.75 -5.69
C GLY A 14 9.22 -21.63 -7.20
N GLY A 15 7.98 -21.58 -7.70
CA GLY A 15 7.70 -21.31 -9.11
C GLY A 15 8.16 -19.92 -9.56
N ILE A 16 7.93 -18.90 -8.72
CA ILE A 16 8.44 -17.54 -8.96
C ILE A 16 9.98 -17.54 -8.96
N ASP A 17 10.61 -18.22 -8.01
CA ASP A 17 12.07 -18.33 -7.92
C ASP A 17 12.67 -18.93 -9.20
N ALA A 18 12.08 -20.02 -9.71
CA ALA A 18 12.52 -20.64 -10.96
C ALA A 18 12.41 -19.69 -12.16
N GLU A 19 11.37 -18.88 -12.23
CA GLU A 19 11.20 -17.85 -13.28
C GLU A 19 12.24 -16.73 -13.12
N VAL A 20 12.47 -16.28 -11.89
CA VAL A 20 13.50 -15.28 -11.57
C VAL A 20 14.91 -15.79 -11.93
N GLN A 21 15.22 -17.06 -11.65
CA GLN A 21 16.52 -17.64 -12.02
C GLN A 21 16.77 -17.65 -13.53
N ARG A 22 15.73 -17.83 -14.33
CA ARG A 22 15.81 -17.82 -15.81
C ARG A 22 16.03 -16.42 -16.38
N HIS A 23 15.39 -15.42 -15.81
CA HIS A 23 15.29 -14.09 -16.40
C HIS A 23 16.05 -13.00 -15.63
N GLY A 24 16.55 -13.29 -14.42
CA GLY A 24 17.20 -12.30 -13.55
C GLY A 24 16.24 -11.28 -12.92
N LEU A 25 14.94 -11.36 -13.24
CA LEU A 25 13.92 -10.43 -12.79
C LEU A 25 12.56 -11.13 -12.60
N MET A 26 11.71 -10.56 -11.77
CA MET A 26 10.29 -10.91 -11.69
C MET A 26 9.50 -9.98 -12.63
N ARG A 27 8.84 -10.57 -13.62
CA ARG A 27 8.13 -9.81 -14.64
C ARG A 27 6.87 -9.15 -14.08
N ALA A 28 6.60 -7.93 -14.54
CA ALA A 28 5.41 -7.16 -14.20
C ALA A 28 4.10 -7.92 -14.47
N GLN A 29 4.04 -8.68 -15.57
CA GLN A 29 2.87 -9.46 -15.93
C GLN A 29 2.51 -10.53 -14.89
N LEU A 30 3.50 -11.12 -14.22
CA LEU A 30 3.25 -12.10 -13.16
C LEU A 30 2.51 -11.44 -11.99
N MET A 31 2.97 -10.28 -11.55
CA MET A 31 2.34 -9.50 -10.49
C MET A 31 0.91 -9.08 -10.89
N SER A 32 0.75 -8.54 -12.09
CA SER A 32 -0.55 -8.10 -12.60
C SER A 32 -1.57 -9.25 -12.67
N ARG A 33 -1.15 -10.43 -13.13
CA ARG A 33 -2.01 -11.63 -13.16
C ARG A 33 -2.40 -12.05 -11.74
N THR A 34 -1.47 -12.10 -10.81
CA THR A 34 -1.75 -12.45 -9.41
C THR A 34 -2.80 -11.52 -8.81
N MET A 35 -2.63 -10.20 -8.99
CA MET A 35 -3.62 -9.21 -8.50
C MET A 35 -4.98 -9.35 -9.18
N SER A 36 -5.02 -9.67 -10.47
CA SER A 36 -6.28 -9.91 -11.19
C SER A 36 -7.04 -11.14 -10.66
N PHE A 37 -6.34 -12.20 -10.27
CA PHE A 37 -6.97 -13.38 -9.68
C PHE A 37 -7.53 -13.15 -8.27
N LEU A 38 -6.98 -12.24 -7.48
CA LEU A 38 -7.54 -11.85 -6.18
C LEU A 38 -8.94 -11.22 -6.29
N ARG A 39 -9.23 -10.58 -7.40
CA ARG A 39 -10.52 -9.96 -7.72
C ARG A 39 -11.06 -10.49 -9.06
N ALA A 40 -11.00 -11.81 -9.27
CA ALA A 40 -11.31 -12.43 -10.55
C ALA A 40 -12.73 -12.09 -11.05
N ASN A 41 -13.71 -12.00 -10.17
CA ASN A 41 -15.07 -11.64 -10.56
C ASN A 41 -15.16 -10.22 -11.15
N ASP A 42 -14.45 -9.26 -10.53
CA ASP A 42 -14.51 -7.86 -10.93
C ASP A 42 -13.58 -7.54 -12.11
N LEU A 43 -12.41 -8.19 -12.17
CA LEU A 43 -11.34 -7.84 -13.09
C LEU A 43 -11.23 -8.79 -14.29
N VAL A 44 -11.78 -10.00 -14.19
CA VAL A 44 -11.72 -11.02 -15.26
C VAL A 44 -13.11 -11.39 -15.72
N TRP A 45 -13.92 -12.03 -14.87
CA TRP A 45 -15.19 -12.63 -15.28
C TRP A 45 -16.28 -11.60 -15.60
N GLY A 46 -16.43 -10.58 -14.78
CA GLY A 46 -17.41 -9.50 -15.01
C GLY A 46 -17.19 -8.78 -16.34
N PRO A 47 -15.99 -8.27 -16.62
CA PRO A 47 -15.66 -7.69 -17.92
C PRO A 47 -15.84 -8.65 -19.08
N ALA A 48 -15.43 -9.93 -18.94
CA ALA A 48 -15.58 -10.93 -19.98
C ALA A 48 -17.06 -11.20 -20.31
N ILE A 49 -17.91 -11.38 -19.30
CA ILE A 49 -19.35 -11.58 -19.50
C ILE A 49 -19.98 -10.38 -20.20
N ARG A 50 -19.72 -9.17 -19.71
CA ARG A 50 -20.27 -7.95 -20.31
C ARG A 50 -19.82 -7.77 -21.77
N SER A 51 -18.54 -7.92 -22.03
CA SER A 51 -18.00 -7.69 -23.37
C SER A 51 -18.34 -8.82 -24.35
N TYR A 52 -18.07 -10.09 -24.01
CA TYR A 52 -18.22 -11.19 -24.95
C TYR A 52 -19.63 -11.78 -24.99
N MET A 53 -20.35 -11.79 -23.86
CA MET A 53 -21.69 -12.38 -23.83
C MET A 53 -22.81 -11.35 -24.03
N MET A 54 -22.64 -10.14 -23.51
CA MET A 54 -23.65 -9.08 -23.59
C MET A 54 -23.38 -8.08 -24.73
N GLY A 55 -22.20 -8.12 -25.34
CA GLY A 55 -21.83 -7.24 -26.46
C GLY A 55 -21.58 -5.79 -26.02
N GLU A 56 -21.34 -5.54 -24.73
CA GLU A 56 -21.07 -4.20 -24.22
C GLU A 56 -19.64 -3.77 -24.59
N THR A 57 -19.49 -2.54 -25.06
CA THR A 57 -18.15 -1.97 -25.26
C THR A 57 -17.45 -1.77 -23.91
N PRO A 58 -16.22 -2.27 -23.74
CA PRO A 58 -15.46 -2.02 -22.51
C PRO A 58 -15.36 -0.51 -22.25
N PRO A 59 -15.62 -0.03 -21.01
CA PRO A 59 -15.50 1.39 -20.69
C PRO A 59 -14.06 1.85 -20.90
N ALA A 60 -13.88 2.98 -21.57
CA ALA A 60 -12.59 3.65 -21.64
C ALA A 60 -12.29 4.24 -20.24
N PHE A 61 -11.32 3.68 -19.57
CA PHE A 61 -10.94 4.07 -18.22
C PHE A 61 -9.42 4.21 -18.12
N ASP A 62 -8.94 5.44 -18.07
CA ASP A 62 -7.52 5.79 -18.09
C ASP A 62 -6.71 5.17 -16.94
N LEU A 63 -7.33 5.02 -15.75
CA LEU A 63 -6.71 4.33 -14.63
C LEU A 63 -6.40 2.85 -14.89
N LEU A 64 -7.12 2.19 -15.81
CA LEU A 64 -6.79 0.81 -16.21
C LEU A 64 -5.45 0.76 -16.96
N PHE A 65 -5.17 1.76 -17.79
CA PHE A 65 -3.88 1.87 -18.46
C PHE A 65 -2.75 2.06 -17.44
N TRP A 66 -2.91 3.01 -16.52
CA TRP A 66 -1.95 3.26 -15.44
C TRP A 66 -1.73 2.00 -14.56
N ASN A 67 -2.81 1.30 -14.19
CA ASN A 67 -2.72 0.09 -13.39
C ASN A 67 -2.05 -1.08 -14.14
N GLY A 68 -2.15 -1.10 -15.46
CA GLY A 68 -1.50 -2.08 -16.32
C GLY A 68 -0.03 -1.78 -16.61
N ASP A 69 0.41 -0.54 -16.38
CA ASP A 69 1.79 -0.08 -16.59
C ASP A 69 2.65 -0.40 -15.36
N SER A 70 2.98 -1.67 -15.22
CA SER A 70 3.72 -2.21 -14.07
C SER A 70 5.21 -2.30 -14.36
N THR A 71 6.03 -2.27 -13.32
CA THR A 71 7.49 -2.35 -13.40
C THR A 71 7.99 -3.74 -13.06
N ASN A 72 8.98 -4.23 -13.82
CA ASN A 72 9.71 -5.45 -13.47
C ASN A 72 10.53 -5.24 -12.20
N LEU A 73 10.59 -6.24 -11.32
CA LEU A 73 11.39 -6.17 -10.10
C LEU A 73 12.69 -6.94 -10.28
N PRO A 74 13.84 -6.41 -9.79
CA PRO A 74 15.08 -7.19 -9.73
C PRO A 74 14.84 -8.50 -8.99
N GLY A 75 15.23 -9.62 -9.59
CA GLY A 75 14.87 -10.95 -9.09
C GLY A 75 15.31 -11.20 -7.66
N ARG A 76 16.56 -10.83 -7.31
CA ARG A 76 17.07 -10.96 -5.94
C ARG A 76 16.25 -10.17 -4.92
N MET A 77 15.87 -8.93 -5.26
CA MET A 77 15.03 -8.09 -4.41
C MET A 77 13.64 -8.73 -4.23
N ALA A 78 13.03 -9.20 -5.33
CA ALA A 78 11.73 -9.86 -5.29
C ALA A 78 11.73 -11.09 -4.38
N MET A 79 12.77 -11.93 -4.46
CA MET A 79 12.89 -13.12 -3.62
C MET A 79 13.17 -12.79 -2.16
N GLN A 80 13.98 -11.77 -1.87
CA GLN A 80 14.18 -11.29 -0.50
C GLN A 80 12.86 -10.76 0.10
N TYR A 81 12.09 -10.02 -0.67
CA TYR A 81 10.78 -9.52 -0.26
C TYR A 81 9.81 -10.66 0.03
N LEU A 82 9.60 -11.58 -0.93
CA LEU A 82 8.64 -12.67 -0.78
C LEU A 82 9.01 -13.62 0.37
N ARG A 83 10.24 -14.07 0.45
CA ARG A 83 10.68 -15.02 1.48
C ARG A 83 10.88 -14.36 2.84
N GLY A 84 11.50 -13.18 2.87
CA GLY A 84 11.84 -12.49 4.12
C GLY A 84 10.67 -11.77 4.76
N LEU A 85 9.94 -10.98 3.98
CA LEU A 85 8.87 -10.15 4.52
C LEU A 85 7.50 -10.84 4.44
N CYS A 86 7.16 -11.45 3.30
CA CYS A 86 5.82 -12.02 3.14
C CYS A 86 5.68 -13.40 3.82
N GLN A 87 6.63 -14.32 3.64
CA GLN A 87 6.55 -15.65 4.25
C GLN A 87 6.97 -15.65 5.73
N LYS A 88 8.14 -15.07 6.04
CA LYS A 88 8.74 -15.13 7.38
C LYS A 88 8.31 -13.99 8.29
N ASN A 89 7.71 -12.91 7.75
CA ASN A 89 7.37 -11.72 8.51
C ASN A 89 8.57 -11.15 9.32
N ALA A 90 9.75 -11.19 8.72
CA ALA A 90 11.01 -11.01 9.43
C ALA A 90 11.13 -9.66 10.18
N PHE A 91 10.53 -8.59 9.67
CA PHE A 91 10.52 -7.30 10.39
C PHE A 91 9.83 -7.37 11.75
N ALA A 92 8.75 -8.13 11.84
CA ALA A 92 7.97 -8.26 13.08
C ALA A 92 8.54 -9.32 14.01
N GLU A 93 9.31 -10.26 13.50
CA GLU A 93 9.84 -11.40 14.24
C GLU A 93 11.33 -11.20 14.58
N GLU A 94 12.22 -11.81 13.82
CA GLU A 94 13.66 -11.88 14.13
C GLU A 94 14.52 -10.73 13.55
N GLY A 95 13.89 -9.82 12.83
CA GLY A 95 14.55 -8.75 12.07
C GLY A 95 14.83 -9.13 10.61
N PHE A 96 14.97 -8.12 9.78
CA PHE A 96 15.24 -8.25 8.35
C PHE A 96 16.60 -7.66 7.98
N ASP A 97 17.44 -8.46 7.32
CA ASP A 97 18.77 -8.03 6.89
C ASP A 97 18.69 -7.21 5.61
N LEU A 98 19.09 -5.95 5.68
CA LEU A 98 19.15 -5.04 4.54
C LEU A 98 20.46 -4.25 4.55
N LEU A 99 21.21 -4.36 3.46
CA LEU A 99 22.49 -3.64 3.26
C LEU A 99 23.49 -3.84 4.43
N GLY A 100 23.52 -5.03 5.01
CA GLY A 100 24.41 -5.36 6.13
C GLY A 100 23.92 -4.95 7.51
N HIS A 101 22.69 -4.43 7.61
CA HIS A 101 22.06 -4.06 8.87
C HIS A 101 20.88 -4.97 9.16
N ARG A 102 20.77 -5.44 10.40
CA ARG A 102 19.58 -6.15 10.91
C ARG A 102 18.59 -5.12 11.42
N LEU A 103 17.43 -5.02 10.75
CA LEU A 103 16.39 -4.02 11.01
C LEU A 103 15.16 -4.66 11.64
N HIS A 104 14.58 -3.98 12.64
CA HIS A 104 13.35 -4.38 13.32
C HIS A 104 12.32 -3.25 13.24
N LEU A 105 11.04 -3.57 13.37
CA LEU A 105 10.00 -2.53 13.47
C LEU A 105 10.24 -1.59 14.66
N SER A 106 10.80 -2.10 15.76
CA SER A 106 11.14 -1.32 16.96
C SER A 106 12.20 -0.24 16.72
N ASP A 107 12.99 -0.33 15.62
CA ASP A 107 14.00 0.68 15.29
C ASP A 107 13.39 1.98 14.75
N VAL A 108 12.09 1.95 14.38
CA VAL A 108 11.36 3.15 13.97
C VAL A 108 10.99 3.95 15.22
N THR A 109 11.76 5.00 15.52
CA THR A 109 11.63 5.80 16.74
C THR A 109 11.17 7.25 16.49
N VAL A 110 11.10 7.66 15.23
CA VAL A 110 10.60 8.99 14.83
C VAL A 110 9.09 9.12 15.06
N PRO A 111 8.54 10.34 15.19
CA PRO A 111 7.09 10.55 15.22
C PRO A 111 6.40 9.87 14.03
N LEU A 112 5.34 9.15 14.28
CA LEU A 112 4.66 8.32 13.30
C LEU A 112 3.17 8.66 13.20
N CYS A 113 2.72 8.97 11.98
CA CYS A 113 1.30 9.03 11.64
C CYS A 113 1.00 7.97 10.58
N SER A 114 0.16 7.02 10.92
CA SER A 114 -0.24 5.93 10.02
C SER A 114 -1.71 6.06 9.65
N VAL A 115 -2.01 5.89 8.37
CA VAL A 115 -3.38 5.90 7.85
C VAL A 115 -3.71 4.52 7.30
N ALA A 116 -4.83 3.96 7.70
CA ALA A 116 -5.38 2.72 7.15
C ALA A 116 -6.85 2.91 6.76
N CYS A 117 -7.38 1.99 5.97
CA CYS A 117 -8.77 2.04 5.53
C CYS A 117 -9.57 0.87 6.09
N GLU A 118 -10.75 1.15 6.64
CA GLU A 118 -11.60 0.17 7.34
C GLU A 118 -12.02 -1.00 6.45
N GLY A 119 -12.30 -0.72 5.17
CA GLY A 119 -12.70 -1.70 4.17
C GLY A 119 -11.57 -2.16 3.25
N ASP A 120 -10.31 -1.94 3.63
CA ASP A 120 -9.16 -2.38 2.83
C ASP A 120 -8.97 -3.89 2.94
N HIS A 121 -9.12 -4.59 1.81
CA HIS A 121 -8.92 -6.04 1.74
C HIS A 121 -7.48 -6.42 1.33
N ILE A 122 -6.69 -5.47 0.82
CA ILE A 122 -5.29 -5.68 0.40
C ILE A 122 -4.36 -5.47 1.59
N ALA A 123 -4.53 -4.36 2.33
CA ALA A 123 -3.80 -4.04 3.54
C ALA A 123 -4.79 -3.90 4.72
N PRO A 124 -5.25 -5.00 5.32
CA PRO A 124 -6.25 -4.97 6.38
C PRO A 124 -5.82 -4.06 7.53
N TRP A 125 -6.67 -3.12 7.92
CA TRP A 125 -6.34 -2.11 8.92
C TRP A 125 -5.88 -2.70 10.27
N LYS A 126 -6.36 -3.89 10.60
CA LYS A 126 -5.98 -4.62 11.82
C LYS A 126 -4.50 -5.01 11.81
N ASP A 127 -3.99 -5.37 10.64
CA ASP A 127 -2.58 -5.72 10.47
C ASP A 127 -1.72 -4.45 10.41
N CYS A 128 -2.20 -3.37 9.78
CA CYS A 128 -1.57 -2.06 9.82
C CYS A 128 -1.42 -1.56 11.26
N TRP A 129 -2.49 -1.65 12.06
CA TRP A 129 -2.49 -1.26 13.46
C TRP A 129 -1.46 -2.07 14.28
N ARG A 130 -1.41 -3.41 14.07
CA ARG A 130 -0.43 -4.29 14.73
C ARG A 130 1.01 -3.90 14.38
N GLY A 131 1.27 -3.57 13.11
CA GLY A 131 2.57 -3.09 12.68
C GLY A 131 2.97 -1.80 13.41
N VAL A 132 2.07 -0.82 13.49
CA VAL A 132 2.29 0.43 14.22
C VAL A 132 2.50 0.18 15.72
N ALA A 133 1.76 -0.75 16.31
CA ALA A 133 1.92 -1.11 17.72
C ALA A 133 3.35 -1.58 18.04
N GLN A 134 3.99 -2.33 17.13
CA GLN A 134 5.34 -2.88 17.30
C GLN A 134 6.46 -1.85 17.04
N MET A 135 6.18 -0.73 16.36
CA MET A 135 7.19 0.31 16.14
C MET A 135 7.60 0.98 17.45
N GLY A 136 8.89 1.35 17.54
CA GLY A 136 9.50 1.93 18.75
C GLY A 136 9.20 3.42 18.98
N SER A 137 8.49 4.07 18.05
CA SER A 137 8.07 5.47 18.21
C SER A 137 7.25 5.66 19.49
N LYS A 138 7.54 6.73 20.24
CA LYS A 138 6.75 7.15 21.41
C LYS A 138 5.57 8.05 21.03
N ASP A 139 5.67 8.71 19.90
CA ASP A 139 4.64 9.59 19.33
C ASP A 139 4.01 8.87 18.13
N LYS A 140 2.88 8.20 18.35
CA LYS A 140 2.17 7.43 17.34
C LYS A 140 0.74 7.92 17.20
N THR A 141 0.37 8.31 15.99
CA THR A 141 -1.01 8.61 15.60
C THR A 141 -1.49 7.56 14.60
N PHE A 142 -2.66 6.98 14.82
CA PHE A 142 -3.30 6.07 13.89
C PHE A 142 -4.64 6.65 13.44
N ILE A 143 -4.83 6.76 12.14
CA ILE A 143 -6.06 7.27 11.52
C ILE A 143 -6.70 6.11 10.76
N LEU A 144 -7.94 5.77 11.10
CA LEU A 144 -8.71 4.75 10.39
C LEU A 144 -9.77 5.43 9.53
N SER A 145 -9.50 5.56 8.23
CA SER A 145 -10.45 6.11 7.26
C SER A 145 -11.51 5.07 6.89
N GLN A 146 -12.74 5.52 6.69
CA GLN A 146 -13.77 4.67 6.09
C GLN A 146 -13.43 4.30 4.63
N SER A 147 -14.18 3.33 4.07
CA SER A 147 -14.04 2.85 2.69
C SER A 147 -12.82 1.97 2.45
N GLY A 148 -12.53 1.67 1.19
CA GLY A 148 -11.52 0.68 0.77
C GLY A 148 -10.19 1.30 0.38
N HIS A 149 -9.32 0.47 -0.15
CA HIS A 149 -7.91 0.70 -0.44
C HIS A 149 -7.58 2.04 -1.13
N VAL A 150 -8.34 2.43 -2.15
CA VAL A 150 -8.12 3.69 -2.87
C VAL A 150 -9.05 4.80 -2.35
N ALA A 151 -10.34 4.50 -2.25
CA ALA A 151 -11.35 5.52 -1.94
C ALA A 151 -11.25 6.07 -0.51
N GLY A 152 -10.73 5.29 0.44
CA GLY A 152 -10.47 5.76 1.80
C GLY A 152 -9.25 6.69 1.88
N ILE A 153 -8.26 6.50 1.02
CA ILE A 153 -7.07 7.35 0.97
C ILE A 153 -7.35 8.62 0.15
N VAL A 154 -7.90 8.48 -1.06
CA VAL A 154 -8.27 9.61 -1.93
C VAL A 154 -9.64 10.15 -1.51
N ASN A 155 -9.67 10.84 -0.40
CA ASN A 155 -10.87 11.40 0.23
C ASN A 155 -10.70 12.91 0.47
N PRO A 156 -10.74 13.73 -0.60
CA PRO A 156 -10.48 15.16 -0.48
C PRO A 156 -11.52 15.87 0.41
N PRO A 157 -11.12 16.86 1.21
CA PRO A 157 -11.98 17.57 2.15
C PRO A 157 -13.21 18.23 1.49
N THR A 158 -13.10 18.57 0.21
CA THR A 158 -14.16 19.21 -0.57
C THR A 158 -15.38 18.31 -0.82
N ARG A 159 -15.22 16.98 -0.73
CA ARG A 159 -16.32 16.02 -0.99
C ARG A 159 -16.95 15.45 0.26
N GLN A 160 -16.28 15.43 1.39
CA GLN A 160 -16.71 14.91 2.70
C GLN A 160 -17.48 13.57 2.62
N LYS A 161 -17.05 12.68 1.71
CA LYS A 161 -17.78 11.45 1.40
C LYS A 161 -17.63 10.40 2.49
N TYR A 162 -16.42 10.27 3.02
CA TYR A 162 -16.06 9.27 4.03
C TYR A 162 -15.53 9.95 5.28
N GLY A 163 -15.89 9.42 6.43
CA GLY A 163 -15.36 9.84 7.71
C GLY A 163 -14.11 9.06 8.11
N HIS A 164 -13.62 9.34 9.31
CA HIS A 164 -12.49 8.65 9.88
C HIS A 164 -12.61 8.55 11.41
N TYR A 165 -11.85 7.62 11.98
CA TYR A 165 -11.75 7.37 13.41
C TYR A 165 -10.39 7.82 13.91
N LEU A 166 -10.39 8.44 15.08
CA LEU A 166 -9.21 8.81 15.86
C LEU A 166 -9.38 8.39 17.31
N SER A 167 -8.29 8.00 17.95
CA SER A 167 -8.30 7.64 19.36
C SER A 167 -7.01 8.09 20.03
N ASP A 168 -7.15 8.63 21.24
CA ASP A 168 -6.03 8.86 22.17
C ASP A 168 -5.70 7.59 22.96
N HIS A 169 -6.47 6.51 22.78
CA HIS A 169 -6.18 5.19 23.33
C HIS A 169 -4.91 4.65 22.68
N GLY A 170 -3.88 4.43 23.48
CA GLY A 170 -2.58 3.98 22.99
C GLY A 170 -2.62 2.56 22.36
N PHE A 171 -1.45 2.02 22.07
CA PHE A 171 -1.28 0.72 21.42
C PHE A 171 -1.06 -0.44 22.41
N GLY A 172 -1.44 -0.28 23.68
CA GLY A 172 -1.21 -1.28 24.73
C GLY A 172 -2.25 -2.41 24.80
N GLY A 173 -3.33 -2.32 24.04
CA GLY A 173 -4.42 -3.32 23.98
C GLY A 173 -4.49 -4.02 22.63
N THR A 174 -5.69 -4.34 22.21
CA THR A 174 -6.00 -4.88 20.89
C THR A 174 -6.43 -3.77 19.91
N HIS A 175 -6.37 -4.06 18.62
CA HIS A 175 -6.93 -3.16 17.59
C HIS A 175 -8.43 -2.90 17.80
N GLN A 176 -9.16 -3.84 18.43
CA GLN A 176 -10.58 -3.67 18.74
C GLN A 176 -10.77 -2.68 19.90
N ASP A 177 -9.99 -2.79 20.97
CA ASP A 177 -10.02 -1.84 22.09
C ASP A 177 -9.73 -0.43 21.61
N TRP A 178 -8.75 -0.29 20.70
CA TRP A 178 -8.44 1.00 20.06
C TRP A 178 -9.63 1.54 19.27
N LYS A 179 -10.31 0.69 18.48
CA LYS A 179 -11.45 1.12 17.66
C LYS A 179 -12.66 1.47 18.51
N ASP A 180 -12.94 0.70 19.57
CA ASP A 180 -14.08 0.92 20.46
C ASP A 180 -13.94 2.23 21.26
N ALA A 181 -12.69 2.65 21.52
CA ALA A 181 -12.36 3.93 22.15
C ALA A 181 -12.28 5.10 21.15
N ALA A 182 -12.32 4.84 19.85
CA ALA A 182 -12.10 5.86 18.84
C ALA A 182 -13.33 6.74 18.60
N ALA A 183 -13.11 8.06 18.53
CA ALA A 183 -14.11 9.01 18.11
C ALA A 183 -14.25 9.05 16.59
N PHE A 184 -15.48 8.93 16.10
CA PHE A 184 -15.78 9.06 14.68
C PHE A 184 -15.94 10.53 14.30
N GLN A 185 -15.33 10.94 13.17
CA GLN A 185 -15.46 12.25 12.56
C GLN A 185 -15.98 12.12 11.14
N GLN A 186 -17.09 12.80 10.84
CA GLN A 186 -17.71 12.84 9.50
C GLN A 186 -16.99 13.85 8.59
N SER A 187 -15.70 13.63 8.40
CA SER A 187 -14.86 14.50 7.55
C SER A 187 -13.69 13.73 6.99
N SER A 188 -13.07 14.26 5.94
CA SER A 188 -11.81 13.72 5.42
C SER A 188 -10.75 13.68 6.52
N TRP A 189 -9.92 12.67 6.51
CA TRP A 189 -8.75 12.55 7.39
C TRP A 189 -7.59 13.50 6.99
N TRP A 190 -7.60 14.08 5.78
CA TRP A 190 -6.54 14.94 5.28
C TRP A 190 -6.26 16.15 6.16
N PRO A 191 -7.26 16.91 6.66
CA PRO A 191 -7.00 18.03 7.58
C PRO A 191 -6.33 17.58 8.87
N THR A 192 -6.73 16.43 9.42
CA THR A 192 -6.12 15.85 10.64
C THR A 192 -4.65 15.53 10.41
N TRP A 193 -4.32 14.85 9.31
CA TRP A 193 -2.94 14.59 8.92
C TRP A 193 -2.16 15.87 8.62
N GLY A 194 -2.80 16.83 7.94
CA GLY A 194 -2.20 18.13 7.65
C GLY A 194 -1.81 18.91 8.90
N ALA A 195 -2.66 18.92 9.94
CA ALA A 195 -2.36 19.53 11.23
C ALA A 195 -1.18 18.82 11.92
N TRP A 196 -1.20 17.48 11.99
CA TRP A 196 -0.12 16.67 12.53
C TRP A 196 1.24 16.98 11.84
N LEU A 197 1.21 17.11 10.51
CA LEU A 197 2.41 17.43 9.72
C LEU A 197 2.90 18.87 9.96
N ALA A 198 1.97 19.84 10.01
CA ALA A 198 2.29 21.25 10.20
C ALA A 198 3.02 21.52 11.51
N GLU A 199 2.66 20.84 12.61
CA GLU A 199 3.34 20.93 13.89
C GLU A 199 4.82 20.52 13.83
N ARG A 200 5.19 19.70 12.83
CA ARG A 200 6.53 19.10 12.65
C ARG A 200 7.31 19.66 11.46
N ALA A 201 6.65 20.41 10.60
CA ALA A 201 7.25 20.90 9.34
C ALA A 201 8.16 22.13 9.53
N GLY A 202 8.09 22.81 10.68
CA GLY A 202 8.78 24.06 10.90
C GLY A 202 8.12 25.27 10.21
N PRO A 203 8.77 26.43 10.19
CA PRO A 203 8.20 27.65 9.64
C PRO A 203 8.09 27.58 8.11
N MET A 204 7.17 28.35 7.57
CA MET A 204 7.07 28.56 6.10
C MET A 204 8.34 29.20 5.57
N VAL A 205 8.85 28.67 4.47
CA VAL A 205 9.99 29.19 3.74
C VAL A 205 9.58 29.56 2.33
N PRO A 206 10.32 30.45 1.63
CA PRO A 206 10.08 30.74 0.21
C PRO A 206 10.11 29.44 -0.62
N ALA A 207 9.22 29.34 -1.59
CA ALA A 207 9.23 28.21 -2.50
C ALA A 207 10.57 28.13 -3.26
N ARG A 208 11.11 26.92 -3.34
CA ARG A 208 12.31 26.68 -4.16
C ARG A 208 11.95 26.78 -5.64
N ASP A 209 12.74 27.53 -6.39
CA ASP A 209 12.69 27.46 -7.84
C ASP A 209 13.27 26.10 -8.30
N PRO A 210 12.51 25.25 -8.98
CA PRO A 210 13.02 23.97 -9.50
C PRO A 210 14.11 24.14 -10.57
N GLY A 211 14.31 25.36 -11.10
CA GLY A 211 15.26 25.65 -12.16
C GLY A 211 14.77 25.27 -13.56
N ALA A 212 15.46 25.79 -14.56
CA ALA A 212 15.29 25.36 -15.95
C ALA A 212 16.25 24.19 -16.22
N GLY A 213 15.85 23.19 -16.98
CA GLY A 213 16.74 22.11 -17.42
C GLY A 213 16.20 20.68 -17.23
N LEU A 214 15.00 20.55 -16.69
CA LEU A 214 14.27 19.29 -16.73
C LEU A 214 13.36 19.24 -17.96
N ASP A 215 13.10 18.04 -18.44
CA ASP A 215 12.11 17.85 -19.50
C ASP A 215 10.73 18.35 -19.01
N PRO A 216 9.92 18.94 -19.92
CA PRO A 216 8.53 19.26 -19.57
C PRO A 216 7.78 18.02 -19.07
N ALA A 217 6.85 18.20 -18.14
CA ALA A 217 5.96 17.10 -17.73
C ALA A 217 5.16 16.58 -18.94
N PRO A 218 4.94 15.25 -19.02
CA PRO A 218 5.24 14.20 -18.07
C PRO A 218 6.64 13.59 -18.15
N GLY A 219 7.55 14.16 -18.92
CA GLY A 219 8.89 13.63 -19.13
C GLY A 219 8.93 12.50 -20.18
N ARG A 220 10.06 11.80 -20.26
CA ARG A 220 10.29 10.74 -21.26
C ARG A 220 10.01 9.33 -20.73
N TYR A 221 10.18 9.10 -19.44
CA TYR A 221 10.05 7.77 -18.85
C TYR A 221 8.65 7.16 -19.04
N VAL A 222 7.61 7.99 -19.08
CA VAL A 222 6.23 7.56 -19.33
C VAL A 222 6.03 6.87 -20.68
N HIS A 223 6.93 7.05 -21.64
CA HIS A 223 6.91 6.40 -22.95
C HIS A 223 7.67 5.07 -23.01
N GLU A 224 8.46 4.76 -21.96
CA GLU A 224 9.15 3.48 -21.84
C GLU A 224 8.15 2.39 -21.47
N ARG A 225 8.22 1.27 -22.16
CA ARG A 225 7.38 0.09 -21.84
C ARG A 225 8.21 -0.99 -21.19
N ALA A 226 7.70 -1.60 -20.14
CA ALA A 226 8.25 -2.85 -19.61
C ALA A 226 8.06 -3.93 -20.68
N GLY A 227 9.15 -4.40 -21.25
CA GLY A 227 9.19 -5.43 -22.29
C GLY A 227 8.73 -6.82 -21.79
#